data_d4c830bba096a1fb0c46d6a8930a7be0
#
_entry.id   d4c830bba096a1fb0c46d6a8930a7be0
#
_cell.length_a   1.000
_cell.length_b   1.000
_cell.length_c   1.000
_cell.angle_alpha   90.00
_cell.angle_beta   90.00
_cell.angle_gamma   90.00
#
_symmetry.space_group_name_H-M   'P 1'
#
loop_
_entity.id
_entity.type
_entity.pdbx_description
1 polymer ?
#
loop_
_entity_poly.entity_id
_entity_poly.type
_entity_poly.pdbx_seq_one_letter_code
_entity_poly.pdbx_strand_id
1 'polypeptide(L)'
;VSIDKKMKPEDNPFLAFKYKGVKTEKAKLNADELEALQDLELEEDSLIWHCRNYFFFSFYCAGIRAGDLIQLRWCNIKDGRLNYQMGKNHKIRDLELVPQALDILKYYYSDSVKPTDYIFPLLDNTKVWASYITQEDKDRMKPDMKKDMFNTISAKNALINKELAKMQKLAGIDTKISFHISRHSFAKAAKENGLDNLEVKALLGHTNISTTQKYMGDFDVSRTDKALESVFAPANKEDEAAKVLKQLQGLSPDVLAQVLKQLDK
;
A
#
# COMPACT_ATOMS: atom_id res chain seq x y z
N VAL A 1 2.64 27.83 -22.66
CA VAL A 1 2.28 27.55 -24.05
C VAL A 1 1.08 28.43 -24.36
N SER A 2 1.30 29.46 -25.21
CA SER A 2 0.25 30.38 -25.67
C SER A 2 -0.67 29.56 -26.59
N ILE A 3 -1.87 29.25 -26.12
CA ILE A 3 -2.91 28.69 -26.97
C ILE A 3 -3.26 29.81 -27.96
N ASP A 4 -3.11 29.48 -29.25
CA ASP A 4 -3.34 30.39 -30.33
C ASP A 4 -4.77 30.98 -30.22
N LYS A 5 -4.89 32.28 -30.01
CA LYS A 5 -6.15 33.00 -29.81
C LYS A 5 -7.13 32.95 -31.01
N LYS A 6 -6.78 32.18 -32.03
CA LYS A 6 -7.55 32.05 -33.27
C LYS A 6 -8.62 30.97 -33.27
N MET A 7 -8.63 30.09 -32.26
CA MET A 7 -9.62 29.00 -32.15
C MET A 7 -10.80 29.49 -31.30
N LYS A 8 -11.98 29.58 -31.89
CA LYS A 8 -13.19 29.93 -31.13
C LYS A 8 -13.53 28.76 -30.18
N PRO A 9 -14.12 29.03 -28.99
CA PRO A 9 -14.52 27.97 -28.06
C PRO A 9 -15.39 26.88 -28.71
N GLU A 10 -16.26 27.25 -29.62
CA GLU A 10 -17.15 26.38 -30.38
C GLU A 10 -16.41 25.43 -31.34
N ASP A 11 -15.22 25.80 -31.80
CA ASP A 11 -14.38 25.01 -32.70
C ASP A 11 -13.50 23.98 -31.95
N ASN A 12 -13.61 23.91 -30.63
CA ASN A 12 -12.85 22.96 -29.84
C ASN A 12 -13.40 21.53 -30.04
N PRO A 13 -12.66 20.63 -30.73
CA PRO A 13 -13.14 19.28 -31.02
C PRO A 13 -13.40 18.43 -29.76
N PHE A 14 -12.87 18.85 -28.61
CA PHE A 14 -13.09 18.18 -27.34
C PHE A 14 -14.40 18.54 -26.64
N LEU A 15 -15.11 19.62 -27.07
CA LEU A 15 -16.42 19.96 -26.48
C LEU A 15 -17.49 18.91 -26.82
N ALA A 16 -17.42 18.31 -28.00
CA ALA A 16 -18.34 17.24 -28.44
C ALA A 16 -17.88 15.84 -28.01
N PHE A 17 -16.63 15.69 -27.52
CA PHE A 17 -16.05 14.39 -27.17
C PHE A 17 -16.43 13.98 -25.75
N LYS A 18 -17.42 13.11 -25.63
CA LYS A 18 -17.76 12.46 -24.35
C LYS A 18 -16.92 11.20 -24.18
N TYR A 19 -15.84 11.30 -23.41
CA TYR A 19 -15.05 10.13 -23.02
C TYR A 19 -15.89 9.20 -22.12
N LYS A 20 -16.28 8.05 -22.67
CA LYS A 20 -16.84 6.95 -21.87
C LYS A 20 -15.68 6.10 -21.37
N GLY A 21 -15.21 6.35 -20.17
CA GLY A 21 -14.20 5.50 -19.54
C GLY A 21 -14.71 4.07 -19.39
N VAL A 22 -14.00 3.12 -19.99
CA VAL A 22 -14.24 1.69 -19.71
C VAL A 22 -13.76 1.41 -18.30
N LYS A 23 -14.63 0.89 -17.44
CA LYS A 23 -14.23 0.41 -16.11
C LYS A 23 -13.35 -0.82 -16.29
N THR A 24 -12.04 -0.65 -16.18
CA THR A 24 -11.10 -1.77 -16.11
C THR A 24 -11.05 -2.29 -14.69
N GLU A 25 -11.25 -3.57 -14.51
CA GLU A 25 -10.98 -4.21 -13.22
C GLU A 25 -9.48 -4.16 -12.95
N LYS A 26 -9.11 -3.61 -11.79
CA LYS A 26 -7.71 -3.49 -11.40
C LYS A 26 -7.24 -4.81 -10.82
N ALA A 27 -6.12 -5.31 -11.29
CA ALA A 27 -5.47 -6.48 -10.73
C ALA A 27 -5.20 -6.30 -9.24
N LYS A 28 -5.37 -7.36 -8.48
CA LYS A 28 -5.17 -7.44 -7.03
C LYS A 28 -4.84 -8.89 -6.68
N LEU A 29 -3.94 -9.09 -5.75
CA LEU A 29 -3.58 -10.41 -5.26
C LEU A 29 -4.63 -10.90 -4.25
N ASN A 30 -4.83 -12.21 -4.21
CA ASN A 30 -5.57 -12.90 -3.17
C ASN A 30 -4.62 -13.33 -2.02
N ALA A 31 -5.15 -13.96 -0.98
CA ALA A 31 -4.37 -14.39 0.18
C ALA A 31 -3.27 -15.40 -0.22
N ASP A 32 -3.61 -16.42 -1.01
CA ASP A 32 -2.68 -17.47 -1.44
C ASP A 32 -1.55 -16.89 -2.29
N GLU A 33 -1.86 -15.94 -3.20
CA GLU A 33 -0.85 -15.25 -4.00
C GLU A 33 0.09 -14.37 -3.16
N LEU A 34 -0.44 -13.72 -2.10
CA LEU A 34 0.37 -12.95 -1.16
C LEU A 34 1.28 -13.87 -0.34
N GLU A 35 0.75 -14.99 0.17
CA GLU A 35 1.52 -16.00 0.90
C GLU A 35 2.63 -16.58 0.01
N ALA A 36 2.31 -16.98 -1.23
CA ALA A 36 3.29 -17.47 -2.18
C ALA A 36 4.44 -16.47 -2.47
N LEU A 37 4.16 -15.16 -2.46
CA LEU A 37 5.20 -14.14 -2.59
C LEU A 37 6.03 -13.99 -1.31
N GLN A 38 5.40 -14.11 -0.15
CA GLN A 38 6.05 -13.97 1.14
C GLN A 38 7.00 -15.14 1.42
N ASP A 39 6.60 -16.35 1.05
CA ASP A 39 7.32 -17.59 1.32
C ASP A 39 8.39 -17.92 0.27
N LEU A 40 8.55 -17.08 -0.77
CA LEU A 40 9.63 -17.29 -1.74
C LEU A 40 10.99 -17.34 -1.04
N GLU A 41 11.72 -18.41 -1.31
CA GLU A 41 13.14 -18.52 -0.93
C GLU A 41 13.96 -17.58 -1.81
N LEU A 42 14.39 -16.48 -1.25
CA LEU A 42 15.21 -15.47 -1.91
C LEU A 42 16.51 -15.28 -1.14
N GLU A 43 17.59 -15.12 -1.86
CA GLU A 43 18.88 -14.76 -1.25
C GLU A 43 18.75 -13.47 -0.46
N GLU A 44 19.09 -13.52 0.82
CA GLU A 44 19.04 -12.36 1.72
C GLU A 44 19.96 -11.25 1.19
N ASP A 45 19.59 -10.00 1.39
CA ASP A 45 20.27 -8.81 0.84
C ASP A 45 20.28 -8.71 -0.70
N SER A 46 19.72 -9.67 -1.42
CA SER A 46 19.55 -9.50 -2.86
C SER A 46 18.54 -8.40 -3.18
N LEU A 47 18.68 -7.78 -4.36
CA LEU A 47 17.77 -6.72 -4.80
C LEU A 47 16.30 -7.17 -4.82
N ILE A 48 16.05 -8.40 -5.25
CA ILE A 48 14.69 -8.96 -5.30
C ILE A 48 14.13 -9.19 -3.90
N TRP A 49 14.96 -9.61 -2.95
CA TRP A 49 14.59 -9.76 -1.55
C TRP A 49 14.20 -8.40 -0.93
N HIS A 50 15.00 -7.35 -1.18
CA HIS A 50 14.65 -6.01 -0.76
C HIS A 50 13.34 -5.53 -1.39
N CYS A 51 13.12 -5.80 -2.68
CA CYS A 51 11.88 -5.41 -3.36
C CYS A 51 10.64 -6.12 -2.79
N ARG A 52 10.78 -7.38 -2.32
CA ARG A 52 9.75 -8.07 -1.54
C ARG A 52 9.43 -7.31 -0.25
N ASN A 53 10.44 -6.94 0.50
CA ASN A 53 10.27 -6.19 1.74
C ASN A 53 9.57 -4.83 1.50
N TYR A 54 9.93 -4.11 0.44
CA TYR A 54 9.28 -2.84 0.08
C TYR A 54 7.81 -3.05 -0.27
N PHE A 55 7.49 -4.10 -1.01
CA PHE A 55 6.12 -4.44 -1.39
C PHE A 55 5.27 -4.77 -0.16
N PHE A 56 5.76 -5.63 0.73
CA PHE A 56 5.05 -6.01 1.94
C PHE A 56 4.98 -4.88 2.96
N PHE A 57 6.03 -4.08 3.12
CA PHE A 57 5.95 -2.88 3.95
C PHE A 57 4.87 -1.92 3.44
N SER A 58 4.78 -1.73 2.12
CA SER A 58 3.67 -0.96 1.55
C SER A 58 2.32 -1.58 1.88
N PHE A 59 2.18 -2.89 1.75
CA PHE A 59 0.95 -3.62 2.05
C PHE A 59 0.54 -3.45 3.51
N TYR A 60 1.45 -3.69 4.45
CA TYR A 60 1.21 -3.56 5.88
C TYR A 60 0.97 -2.11 6.34
N CYS A 61 1.48 -1.13 5.62
CA CYS A 61 1.22 0.30 5.86
C CYS A 61 0.04 0.84 5.05
N ALA A 62 -1.02 0.04 4.88
CA ALA A 62 -2.24 0.41 4.16
C ALA A 62 -1.98 0.94 2.73
N GLY A 63 -1.05 0.31 2.02
CA GLY A 63 -0.76 0.60 0.63
C GLY A 63 -0.10 1.95 0.40
N ILE A 64 0.99 2.24 1.10
CA ILE A 64 1.81 3.44 0.83
C ILE A 64 2.27 3.47 -0.63
N ARG A 65 2.29 4.63 -1.26
CA ARG A 65 2.71 4.75 -2.66
C ARG A 65 4.22 4.61 -2.81
N ALA A 66 4.68 4.08 -3.95
CA ALA A 66 6.11 3.89 -4.22
C ALA A 66 6.92 5.19 -3.99
N GLY A 67 6.46 6.31 -4.54
CA GLY A 67 7.16 7.59 -4.38
C GLY A 67 7.23 8.06 -2.93
N ASP A 68 6.23 7.75 -2.11
CA ASP A 68 6.24 8.08 -0.69
C ASP A 68 7.18 7.12 0.07
N LEU A 69 7.07 5.80 -0.17
CA LEU A 69 7.92 4.78 0.46
C LEU A 69 9.41 5.02 0.19
N ILE A 70 9.78 5.29 -1.07
CA ILE A 70 11.17 5.54 -1.48
C ILE A 70 11.80 6.70 -0.69
N GLN A 71 10.99 7.65 -0.23
CA GLN A 71 11.42 8.85 0.47
C GLN A 71 11.27 8.79 1.99
N LEU A 72 10.79 7.67 2.55
CA LEU A 72 10.65 7.54 4.00
C LEU A 72 12.01 7.64 4.71
N ARG A 73 11.98 8.33 5.84
CA ARG A 73 13.13 8.53 6.71
C ARG A 73 12.86 8.00 8.11
N TRP A 74 13.89 7.75 8.86
CA TRP A 74 13.73 7.29 10.24
C TRP A 74 12.96 8.27 11.13
N CYS A 75 13.05 9.57 10.88
CA CYS A 75 12.22 10.57 11.58
C CYS A 75 10.71 10.43 11.31
N ASN A 76 10.32 9.67 10.29
CA ASN A 76 8.91 9.35 10.04
C ASN A 76 8.38 8.23 10.96
N ILE A 77 9.27 7.51 11.65
CA ILE A 77 8.91 6.46 12.61
C ILE A 77 9.09 7.03 14.02
N LYS A 78 8.00 7.10 14.76
CA LYS A 78 8.01 7.58 16.12
C LYS A 78 6.99 6.83 16.96
N ASP A 79 7.39 6.34 18.12
CA ASP A 79 6.51 5.68 19.10
C ASP A 79 5.67 4.53 18.47
N GLY A 80 6.29 3.72 17.59
CA GLY A 80 5.62 2.63 16.90
C GLY A 80 4.68 3.08 15.78
N ARG A 81 4.71 4.34 15.39
CA ARG A 81 3.82 4.94 14.36
C ARG A 81 4.62 5.44 13.17
N LEU A 82 4.00 5.33 12.00
CA LEU A 82 4.48 5.92 10.75
C LEU A 82 3.74 7.23 10.49
N ASN A 83 4.47 8.36 10.58
CA ASN A 83 3.93 9.68 10.30
C ASN A 83 4.68 10.32 9.12
N TYR A 84 3.96 10.61 8.04
CA TYR A 84 4.53 11.25 6.85
C TYR A 84 3.50 12.05 6.06
N GLN A 85 3.96 13.04 5.30
CA GLN A 85 3.13 13.77 4.36
C GLN A 85 3.13 13.10 2.99
N MET A 86 1.93 12.76 2.48
CA MET A 86 1.78 12.13 1.16
C MET A 86 2.14 13.12 0.04
N GLY A 87 3.01 12.72 -0.88
CA GLY A 87 3.45 13.56 -1.99
C GLY A 87 2.33 13.95 -2.98
N LYS A 88 1.28 13.12 -3.13
CA LYS A 88 0.21 13.37 -4.12
C LYS A 88 -0.79 14.45 -3.71
N ASN A 89 -1.12 14.56 -2.44
CA ASN A 89 -2.22 15.40 -1.94
C ASN A 89 -1.86 16.18 -0.67
N HIS A 90 -0.60 16.10 -0.24
CA HIS A 90 -0.01 16.77 0.91
C HIS A 90 -0.72 16.51 2.26
N LYS A 91 -1.57 15.47 2.32
CA LYS A 91 -2.19 15.05 3.59
C LYS A 91 -1.18 14.31 4.45
N ILE A 92 -1.24 14.57 5.75
CA ILE A 92 -0.49 13.80 6.73
C ILE A 92 -1.14 12.43 6.88
N ARG A 93 -0.29 11.40 6.90
CA ARG A 93 -0.65 10.04 7.26
C ARG A 93 -0.03 9.74 8.60
N ASP A 94 -0.83 9.23 9.47
CA ASP A 94 -0.43 8.75 10.79
C ASP A 94 -1.05 7.36 10.98
N LEU A 95 -0.21 6.34 11.05
CA LEU A 95 -0.61 4.93 11.14
C LEU A 95 0.19 4.25 12.24
N GLU A 96 -0.48 3.48 13.06
CA GLU A 96 0.19 2.52 13.92
C GLU A 96 0.83 1.41 13.06
N LEU A 97 2.05 1.03 13.39
CA LEU A 97 2.77 0.00 12.66
C LEU A 97 2.42 -1.38 13.22
N VAL A 98 1.87 -2.22 12.36
CA VAL A 98 1.60 -3.63 12.69
C VAL A 98 2.92 -4.40 12.87
N PRO A 99 2.94 -5.50 13.65
CA PRO A 99 4.16 -6.27 13.94
C PRO A 99 4.95 -6.64 12.68
N GLN A 100 4.28 -7.04 11.61
CA GLN A 100 4.91 -7.42 10.35
C GLN A 100 5.68 -6.26 9.69
N ALA A 101 5.16 -5.03 9.80
CA ALA A 101 5.85 -3.85 9.31
C ALA A 101 7.07 -3.51 10.18
N LEU A 102 6.95 -3.67 11.50
CA LEU A 102 8.05 -3.48 12.44
C LEU A 102 9.18 -4.49 12.21
N ASP A 103 8.87 -5.74 11.89
CA ASP A 103 9.87 -6.77 11.60
C ASP A 103 10.67 -6.43 10.34
N ILE A 104 10.02 -5.89 9.31
CA ILE A 104 10.72 -5.38 8.12
C ILE A 104 11.65 -4.21 8.51
N LEU A 105 11.18 -3.27 9.34
CA LEU A 105 12.00 -2.12 9.75
C LEU A 105 13.22 -2.53 10.57
N LYS A 106 13.13 -3.52 11.45
CA LYS A 106 14.24 -4.04 12.25
C LYS A 106 15.43 -4.43 11.38
N TYR A 107 15.18 -5.02 10.21
CA TYR A 107 16.23 -5.40 9.29
C TYR A 107 17.06 -4.22 8.77
N TYR A 108 16.41 -3.07 8.56
CA TYR A 108 17.07 -1.85 8.06
C TYR A 108 17.61 -0.95 9.17
N TYR A 109 17.29 -1.25 10.42
CA TYR A 109 17.73 -0.45 11.56
C TYR A 109 19.14 -0.83 12.00
N SER A 110 19.93 0.17 12.33
CA SER A 110 21.18 0.01 13.09
C SER A 110 21.37 1.21 14.01
N ASP A 111 22.17 1.07 15.06
CA ASP A 111 22.44 2.15 16.02
C ASP A 111 23.15 3.36 15.39
N SER A 112 23.69 3.21 14.19
CA SER A 112 24.36 4.27 13.45
C SER A 112 23.46 5.12 12.58
N VAL A 113 22.19 4.72 12.35
CA VAL A 113 21.26 5.49 11.51
C VAL A 113 20.89 6.82 12.15
N LYS A 114 20.81 7.86 11.34
CA LYS A 114 20.33 9.17 11.77
C LYS A 114 18.84 9.31 11.50
N PRO A 115 18.12 10.11 12.29
CA PRO A 115 16.69 10.37 12.02
C PRO A 115 16.42 10.88 10.60
N THR A 116 17.38 11.57 9.99
CA THR A 116 17.30 12.14 8.65
C THR A 116 17.64 11.15 7.53
N ASP A 117 18.18 9.98 7.84
CA ASP A 117 18.55 8.98 6.85
C ASP A 117 17.29 8.29 6.26
N TYR A 118 17.38 7.89 4.99
CA TYR A 118 16.33 7.11 4.37
C TYR A 118 16.26 5.72 5.02
N ILE A 119 15.04 5.22 5.24
CA ILE A 119 14.82 3.89 5.82
C ILE A 119 15.33 2.80 4.87
N PHE A 120 14.92 2.91 3.61
CA PHE A 120 15.28 1.93 2.59
C PHE A 120 16.46 2.44 1.76
N PRO A 121 17.44 1.58 1.40
CA PRO A 121 18.64 1.97 0.66
C PRO A 121 18.35 2.22 -0.84
N LEU A 122 17.28 2.96 -1.11
CA LEU A 122 16.83 3.33 -2.44
C LEU A 122 17.40 4.69 -2.88
N LEU A 123 17.53 5.61 -1.94
CA LEU A 123 18.08 6.93 -2.18
C LEU A 123 19.37 7.12 -1.40
N ASP A 124 20.26 7.93 -1.97
CA ASP A 124 21.56 8.22 -1.40
C ASP A 124 21.49 9.42 -0.45
N ASN A 125 21.84 9.20 0.82
CA ASN A 125 21.87 10.21 1.87
C ASN A 125 22.94 11.31 1.62
N THR A 126 23.92 11.07 0.75
CA THR A 126 24.99 12.04 0.43
C THR A 126 24.59 13.03 -0.66
N LYS A 127 23.51 12.80 -1.36
CA LYS A 127 23.00 13.70 -2.39
C LYS A 127 22.59 15.05 -1.81
N VAL A 128 22.85 16.13 -2.53
CA VAL A 128 22.53 17.49 -2.09
C VAL A 128 21.04 17.64 -1.74
N TRP A 129 20.16 17.04 -2.53
CA TRP A 129 18.71 17.08 -2.26
C TRP A 129 18.29 16.25 -1.04
N ALA A 130 19.16 15.37 -0.50
CA ALA A 130 18.85 14.61 0.71
C ALA A 130 18.74 15.50 1.97
N SER A 131 19.32 16.69 1.97
CA SER A 131 19.17 17.66 3.06
C SER A 131 17.80 18.33 3.12
N TYR A 132 16.98 18.21 2.06
CA TYR A 132 15.63 18.78 1.99
C TYR A 132 14.62 17.75 2.50
N ILE A 133 14.25 17.87 3.77
CA ILE A 133 13.47 16.85 4.49
C ILE A 133 11.98 17.10 4.36
N THR A 134 11.54 18.32 4.70
CA THR A 134 10.13 18.69 4.70
C THR A 134 9.62 19.02 3.29
N GLN A 135 8.30 19.06 3.13
CA GLN A 135 7.71 19.50 1.86
C GLN A 135 8.08 20.94 1.55
N GLU A 136 8.10 21.81 2.57
CA GLU A 136 8.52 23.21 2.42
C GLU A 136 9.95 23.33 1.93
N ASP A 137 10.86 22.51 2.47
CA ASP A 137 12.23 22.44 1.97
C ASP A 137 12.25 22.04 0.50
N LYS A 138 11.54 20.97 0.14
CA LYS A 138 11.45 20.48 -1.24
C LYS A 138 10.87 21.55 -2.19
N ASP A 139 9.93 22.36 -1.72
CA ASP A 139 9.35 23.44 -2.52
C ASP A 139 10.36 24.56 -2.81
N ARG A 140 11.37 24.73 -1.95
CA ARG A 140 12.48 25.68 -2.13
C ARG A 140 13.62 25.15 -2.99
N MET A 141 13.60 23.86 -3.37
CA MET A 141 14.63 23.30 -4.24
C MET A 141 14.67 24.02 -5.60
N LYS A 142 15.87 24.16 -6.14
CA LYS A 142 16.08 24.61 -7.52
C LYS A 142 15.44 23.60 -8.51
N PRO A 143 14.93 24.07 -9.67
CA PRO A 143 14.26 23.20 -10.65
C PRO A 143 15.09 21.99 -11.09
N ASP A 144 16.39 22.18 -11.34
CA ASP A 144 17.27 21.08 -11.78
C ASP A 144 17.43 20.02 -10.68
N MET A 145 17.54 20.44 -9.42
CA MET A 145 17.62 19.53 -8.28
C MET A 145 16.30 18.77 -8.09
N LYS A 146 15.14 19.42 -8.22
CA LYS A 146 13.82 18.75 -8.21
C LYS A 146 13.74 17.70 -9.30
N LYS A 147 14.22 18.03 -10.50
CA LYS A 147 14.23 17.13 -11.66
C LYS A 147 15.14 15.93 -11.42
N ASP A 148 16.34 16.12 -10.86
CA ASP A 148 17.28 15.04 -10.54
C ASP A 148 16.66 14.09 -9.50
N MET A 149 16.12 14.63 -8.40
CA MET A 149 15.43 13.84 -7.37
C MET A 149 14.25 13.06 -7.96
N PHE A 150 13.41 13.72 -8.78
CA PHE A 150 12.27 13.08 -9.43
C PHE A 150 12.70 11.93 -10.35
N ASN A 151 13.72 12.16 -11.18
CA ASN A 151 14.25 11.14 -12.09
C ASN A 151 14.82 9.95 -11.31
N THR A 152 15.52 10.21 -10.19
CA THR A 152 16.05 9.16 -9.32
C THR A 152 14.92 8.32 -8.72
N ILE A 153 13.89 8.95 -8.16
CA ILE A 153 12.72 8.25 -7.61
C ILE A 153 12.00 7.43 -8.69
N SER A 154 11.85 8.00 -9.88
CA SER A 154 11.21 7.32 -11.01
C SER A 154 12.01 6.08 -11.45
N ALA A 155 13.34 6.20 -11.54
CA ALA A 155 14.22 5.08 -11.87
C ALA A 155 14.16 3.97 -10.80
N LYS A 156 14.14 4.33 -9.51
CA LYS A 156 14.01 3.36 -8.41
C LYS A 156 12.66 2.66 -8.44
N ASN A 157 11.57 3.37 -8.71
CA ASN A 157 10.26 2.74 -8.89
C ASN A 157 10.24 1.77 -10.09
N ALA A 158 10.86 2.13 -11.20
CA ALA A 158 10.97 1.22 -12.36
C ALA A 158 11.80 -0.03 -12.01
N LEU A 159 12.90 0.13 -11.25
CA LEU A 159 13.73 -0.98 -10.77
C LEU A 159 12.92 -1.93 -9.88
N ILE A 160 12.19 -1.40 -8.88
CA ILE A 160 11.32 -2.20 -8.02
C ILE A 160 10.31 -3.00 -8.85
N ASN A 161 9.63 -2.36 -9.80
CA ASN A 161 8.64 -3.03 -10.63
C ASN A 161 9.26 -4.14 -11.50
N LYS A 162 10.51 -3.96 -11.97
CA LYS A 162 11.24 -5.00 -12.71
C LYS A 162 11.50 -6.23 -11.83
N GLU A 163 11.92 -6.04 -10.59
CA GLU A 163 12.17 -7.15 -9.65
C GLU A 163 10.86 -7.82 -9.21
N LEU A 164 9.79 -7.05 -8.98
CA LEU A 164 8.47 -7.59 -8.69
C LEU A 164 7.94 -8.46 -9.84
N ALA A 165 8.23 -8.10 -11.10
CA ALA A 165 7.86 -8.95 -12.25
C ALA A 165 8.67 -10.26 -12.32
N LYS A 166 9.91 -10.29 -11.81
CA LYS A 166 10.68 -11.53 -11.65
C LYS A 166 10.08 -12.38 -10.53
N MET A 167 9.79 -11.75 -9.39
CA MET A 167 9.21 -12.40 -8.22
C MET A 167 7.86 -13.05 -8.55
N GLN A 168 7.02 -12.37 -9.35
CA GLN A 168 5.77 -12.91 -9.90
C GLN A 168 5.98 -14.26 -10.61
N LYS A 169 7.00 -14.33 -11.48
CA LYS A 169 7.31 -15.54 -12.23
C LYS A 169 7.82 -16.67 -11.33
N LEU A 170 8.66 -16.32 -10.35
CA LEU A 170 9.19 -17.29 -9.38
C LEU A 170 8.08 -17.89 -8.51
N ALA A 171 7.09 -17.08 -8.15
CA ALA A 171 5.94 -17.52 -7.36
C ALA A 171 4.86 -18.22 -8.21
N GLY A 172 5.00 -18.30 -9.53
CA GLY A 172 4.00 -18.91 -10.41
C GLY A 172 2.66 -18.17 -10.45
N ILE A 173 2.67 -16.85 -10.22
CA ILE A 173 1.47 -16.01 -10.18
C ILE A 173 1.16 -15.47 -11.57
N ASP A 174 -0.08 -15.65 -12.05
CA ASP A 174 -0.53 -15.12 -13.34
C ASP A 174 -0.82 -13.63 -13.30
N THR A 175 -1.27 -13.13 -12.15
CA THR A 175 -1.58 -11.71 -11.95
C THR A 175 -0.33 -10.86 -12.12
N LYS A 176 -0.35 -9.92 -13.07
CA LYS A 176 0.77 -9.00 -13.29
C LYS A 176 1.00 -8.13 -12.05
N ILE A 177 2.17 -8.28 -11.43
CA ILE A 177 2.54 -7.56 -10.22
C ILE A 177 3.28 -6.26 -10.56
N SER A 178 2.85 -5.18 -9.94
CA SER A 178 3.57 -3.92 -9.85
C SER A 178 3.48 -3.42 -8.40
N PHE A 179 4.31 -2.44 -8.05
CA PHE A 179 4.29 -1.91 -6.68
C PHE A 179 2.89 -1.41 -6.26
N HIS A 180 2.12 -0.86 -7.19
CA HIS A 180 0.77 -0.38 -6.91
C HIS A 180 -0.23 -1.49 -6.56
N ILE A 181 0.06 -2.72 -6.93
CA ILE A 181 -0.75 -3.90 -6.58
C ILE A 181 -0.78 -4.12 -5.07
N SER A 182 0.30 -3.82 -4.32
CA SER A 182 0.28 -3.88 -2.85
C SER A 182 -0.90 -3.11 -2.26
N ARG A 183 -1.17 -1.93 -2.81
CA ARG A 183 -2.27 -1.07 -2.38
C ARG A 183 -3.65 -1.60 -2.79
N HIS A 184 -3.78 -2.21 -3.97
CA HIS A 184 -5.03 -2.83 -4.40
C HIS A 184 -5.32 -4.11 -3.62
N SER A 185 -4.29 -4.90 -3.34
CA SER A 185 -4.40 -6.11 -2.51
C SER A 185 -4.75 -5.76 -1.07
N PHE A 186 -4.15 -4.71 -0.49
CA PHE A 186 -4.56 -4.20 0.83
C PHE A 186 -6.04 -3.81 0.84
N ALA A 187 -6.51 -3.05 -0.15
CA ALA A 187 -7.91 -2.65 -0.24
C ALA A 187 -8.87 -3.85 -0.35
N LYS A 188 -8.44 -4.93 -1.04
CA LYS A 188 -9.18 -6.19 -1.12
C LYS A 188 -9.19 -6.89 0.23
N ALA A 189 -8.02 -7.11 0.84
CA ALA A 189 -7.90 -7.77 2.15
C ALA A 189 -8.70 -7.03 3.23
N ALA A 190 -8.64 -5.69 3.27
CA ALA A 190 -9.42 -4.89 4.21
C ALA A 190 -10.92 -5.12 4.06
N LYS A 191 -11.44 -5.20 2.82
CA LYS A 191 -12.84 -5.51 2.57
C LYS A 191 -13.24 -6.94 2.95
N GLU A 192 -12.38 -7.90 2.66
CA GLU A 192 -12.58 -9.31 3.02
C GLU A 192 -12.61 -9.49 4.55
N ASN A 193 -11.88 -8.64 5.29
CA ASN A 193 -11.92 -8.55 6.75
C ASN A 193 -13.06 -7.65 7.29
N GLY A 194 -14.02 -7.29 6.46
CA GLY A 194 -15.27 -6.64 6.88
C GLY A 194 -15.21 -5.11 6.99
N LEU A 195 -14.09 -4.46 6.63
CA LEU A 195 -14.00 -3.01 6.64
C LEU A 195 -14.94 -2.39 5.60
N ASP A 196 -15.63 -1.34 5.98
CA ASP A 196 -16.50 -0.61 5.07
C ASP A 196 -15.71 0.24 4.04
N ASN A 197 -16.41 0.77 3.03
CA ASN A 197 -15.75 1.56 1.99
C ASN A 197 -15.17 2.88 2.51
N LEU A 198 -15.67 3.43 3.61
CA LEU A 198 -15.18 4.67 4.20
C LEU A 198 -13.91 4.41 4.98
N GLU A 199 -13.88 3.34 5.76
CA GLU A 199 -12.69 2.88 6.48
C GLU A 199 -11.53 2.56 5.52
N VAL A 200 -11.81 1.78 4.47
CA VAL A 200 -10.80 1.49 3.44
C VAL A 200 -10.31 2.76 2.75
N LYS A 201 -11.18 3.72 2.44
CA LYS A 201 -10.78 5.00 1.86
C LYS A 201 -9.93 5.84 2.82
N ALA A 202 -10.28 5.85 4.11
CA ALA A 202 -9.51 6.54 5.14
C ALA A 202 -8.11 5.94 5.27
N LEU A 203 -8.01 4.61 5.40
CA LEU A 203 -6.75 3.86 5.44
C LEU A 203 -5.90 4.09 4.19
N LEU A 204 -6.50 4.20 3.02
CA LEU A 204 -5.81 4.51 1.78
C LEU A 204 -5.46 6.00 1.62
N GLY A 205 -5.99 6.90 2.44
CA GLY A 205 -5.78 8.34 2.33
C GLY A 205 -6.35 8.95 1.03
N HIS A 206 -7.49 8.45 0.53
CA HIS A 206 -8.12 8.98 -0.67
C HIS A 206 -8.84 10.32 -0.41
N THR A 207 -8.62 11.32 -1.26
CA THR A 207 -9.12 12.69 -1.11
C THR A 207 -10.59 12.88 -1.51
N ASN A 208 -11.15 12.01 -2.35
CA ASN A 208 -12.53 12.16 -2.84
C ASN A 208 -13.55 11.63 -1.84
N ILE A 209 -13.77 12.40 -0.79
CA ILE A 209 -14.96 12.32 0.07
C ILE A 209 -15.55 13.72 0.18
N SER A 210 -15.68 14.44 -0.92
CA SER A 210 -16.16 15.83 -0.88
C SER A 210 -17.63 15.97 -0.45
N THR A 211 -18.39 14.89 -0.36
CA THR A 211 -19.78 14.89 0.06
C THR A 211 -20.01 14.32 1.46
N THR A 212 -19.11 13.53 2.02
CA THR A 212 -19.33 12.84 3.31
C THR A 212 -18.63 13.55 4.47
N GLN A 213 -17.55 14.31 4.24
CA GLN A 213 -16.84 15.06 5.28
C GLN A 213 -17.69 16.16 5.96
N LYS A 214 -18.80 16.58 5.35
CA LYS A 214 -19.74 17.51 5.99
C LYS A 214 -20.58 16.90 7.09
N TYR A 215 -20.64 15.56 7.19
CA TYR A 215 -21.48 14.84 8.13
C TYR A 215 -20.73 13.94 9.12
N MET A 216 -19.42 13.73 8.90
CA MET A 216 -18.59 12.93 9.80
C MET A 216 -17.41 13.80 10.22
N GLY A 217 -17.30 14.07 11.52
CA GLY A 217 -16.15 14.73 12.13
C GLY A 217 -14.83 14.06 11.74
N ASP A 218 -13.71 14.65 12.13
CA ASP A 218 -12.38 14.11 11.87
C ASP A 218 -12.34 12.61 12.23
N PHE A 219 -11.85 11.81 11.30
CA PHE A 219 -11.70 10.37 11.54
C PHE A 219 -10.83 10.17 12.78
N ASP A 220 -11.39 9.55 13.78
CA ASP A 220 -10.65 9.19 14.99
C ASP A 220 -9.49 8.26 14.60
N VAL A 221 -8.26 8.69 14.87
CA VAL A 221 -7.04 7.96 14.57
C VAL A 221 -7.07 6.57 15.21
N SER A 222 -7.61 6.48 16.44
CA SER A 222 -7.74 5.22 17.17
C SER A 222 -8.63 4.18 16.46
N ARG A 223 -9.67 4.64 15.76
CA ARG A 223 -10.54 3.77 14.96
C ARG A 223 -9.82 3.28 13.69
N THR A 224 -9.00 4.13 13.09
CA THR A 224 -8.20 3.78 11.91
C THR A 224 -7.12 2.76 12.26
N ASP A 225 -6.50 2.89 13.43
CA ASP A 225 -5.49 1.96 13.94
C ASP A 225 -6.10 0.58 14.22
N LYS A 226 -7.24 0.52 14.92
CA LYS A 226 -7.96 -0.74 15.16
C LYS A 226 -8.39 -1.43 13.86
N ALA A 227 -8.83 -0.65 12.87
CA ALA A 227 -9.20 -1.18 11.56
C ALA A 227 -7.97 -1.74 10.81
N LEU A 228 -6.80 -1.11 10.93
CA LEU A 228 -5.57 -1.62 10.35
C LEU A 228 -5.12 -2.91 11.05
N GLU A 229 -5.12 -2.92 12.37
CA GLU A 229 -4.78 -4.09 13.18
C GLU A 229 -5.67 -5.30 12.83
N SER A 230 -6.99 -5.09 12.65
CA SER A 230 -7.93 -6.17 12.33
C SER A 230 -7.64 -6.87 10.98
N VAL A 231 -7.02 -6.16 10.04
CA VAL A 231 -6.64 -6.74 8.72
C VAL A 231 -5.49 -7.76 8.85
N PHE A 232 -4.61 -7.55 9.83
CA PHE A 232 -3.40 -8.36 10.01
C PHE A 232 -3.42 -9.17 11.31
N ALA A 233 -4.52 -9.13 12.06
CA ALA A 233 -4.71 -10.01 13.20
C ALA A 233 -4.69 -11.49 12.72
N PRO A 234 -4.02 -12.40 13.43
CA PRO A 234 -4.11 -13.82 13.11
C PRO A 234 -5.58 -14.24 13.16
N ALA A 235 -6.01 -15.01 12.16
CA ALA A 235 -7.37 -15.54 12.10
C ALA A 235 -7.70 -16.22 13.45
N ASN A 236 -8.66 -15.65 14.17
CA ASN A 236 -9.00 -16.19 15.48
C ASN A 236 -9.64 -17.56 15.23
N LYS A 237 -8.99 -18.63 15.69
CA LYS A 237 -9.51 -20.01 15.51
C LYS A 237 -10.93 -20.16 16.08
N GLU A 238 -11.31 -19.31 17.02
CA GLU A 238 -12.69 -19.25 17.54
C GLU A 238 -13.70 -18.69 16.52
N ASP A 239 -13.30 -17.70 15.69
CA ASP A 239 -14.16 -17.16 14.64
C ASP A 239 -14.30 -18.12 13.45
N GLU A 240 -13.26 -18.87 13.11
CA GLU A 240 -13.35 -19.94 12.11
C GLU A 240 -14.24 -21.09 12.61
N ALA A 241 -14.04 -21.49 13.86
CA ALA A 241 -14.88 -22.51 14.50
C ALA A 241 -16.36 -22.06 14.56
N ALA A 242 -16.61 -20.77 14.89
CA ALA A 242 -17.96 -20.22 14.91
C ALA A 242 -18.61 -20.14 13.52
N LYS A 243 -17.82 -19.81 12.47
CA LYS A 243 -18.29 -19.85 11.07
C LYS A 243 -18.62 -21.26 10.62
N VAL A 244 -17.77 -22.23 10.94
CA VAL A 244 -18.00 -23.66 10.65
C VAL A 244 -19.22 -24.16 11.42
N LEU A 245 -19.36 -23.81 12.70
CA LEU A 245 -20.53 -24.18 13.50
C LEU A 245 -21.86 -23.62 12.91
N LYS A 246 -21.84 -22.37 12.45
CA LYS A 246 -22.99 -21.73 11.81
C LYS A 246 -23.34 -22.36 10.46
N GLN A 247 -22.36 -22.82 9.71
CA GLN A 247 -22.59 -23.58 8.48
C GLN A 247 -23.15 -24.97 8.77
N LEU A 248 -22.66 -25.64 9.81
CA LEU A 248 -23.13 -26.95 10.24
C LEU A 248 -24.56 -26.90 10.77
N GLN A 249 -24.95 -25.82 11.46
CA GLN A 249 -26.33 -25.60 11.96
C GLN A 249 -27.37 -25.44 10.84
N GLY A 250 -26.94 -25.10 9.63
CA GLY A 250 -27.81 -25.00 8.44
C GLY A 250 -28.02 -26.30 7.67
N LEU A 251 -27.29 -27.38 8.04
CA LEU A 251 -27.35 -28.66 7.36
C LEU A 251 -28.46 -29.57 7.92
N SER A 252 -29.06 -30.40 7.04
CA SER A 252 -30.04 -31.41 7.49
C SER A 252 -29.34 -32.51 8.33
N PRO A 253 -30.04 -33.17 9.27
CA PRO A 253 -29.49 -34.21 10.13
C PRO A 253 -28.75 -35.31 9.39
N ASP A 254 -29.19 -35.68 8.20
CA ASP A 254 -28.60 -36.73 7.38
C ASP A 254 -27.25 -36.32 6.79
N VAL A 255 -27.12 -35.05 6.38
CA VAL A 255 -25.86 -34.49 5.87
C VAL A 255 -24.85 -34.32 7.01
N LEU A 256 -25.30 -33.92 8.20
CA LEU A 256 -24.42 -33.82 9.41
C LEU A 256 -23.85 -35.18 9.79
N ALA A 257 -24.65 -36.23 9.75
CA ALA A 257 -24.21 -37.60 10.03
C ALA A 257 -23.19 -38.14 9.01
N GLN A 258 -23.27 -37.72 7.73
CA GLN A 258 -22.29 -38.07 6.72
C GLN A 258 -20.95 -37.33 6.92
N VAL A 259 -21.00 -36.03 7.28
CA VAL A 259 -19.80 -35.22 7.57
C VAL A 259 -19.06 -35.77 8.79
N LEU A 260 -19.78 -36.10 9.87
CA LEU A 260 -19.17 -36.68 11.08
C LEU A 260 -18.50 -38.02 10.81
N LYS A 261 -19.08 -38.88 9.95
CA LYS A 261 -18.47 -40.14 9.52
C LYS A 261 -17.18 -40.00 8.71
N GLN A 262 -16.95 -38.84 8.07
CA GLN A 262 -15.73 -38.58 7.32
C GLN A 262 -14.61 -38.02 8.19
N LEU A 263 -14.92 -37.41 9.33
CA LEU A 263 -13.95 -36.84 10.28
C LEU A 263 -13.39 -37.92 11.25
N ASP A 264 -14.07 -39.08 11.38
CA ASP A 264 -13.63 -40.19 12.22
C ASP A 264 -12.74 -41.24 11.46
N LYS A 265 -12.26 -40.88 10.29
CA LYS A 265 -11.30 -41.68 9.50
C LYS A 265 -9.94 -41.01 9.42
#